data_93f2c222476e9a3e66c3fc8e1fdd8437
#
_entry.id   93f2c222476e9a3e66c3fc8e1fdd8437
#
_cell.length_a   1.000
_cell.length_b   1.000
_cell.length_c   1.000
_cell.angle_alpha   90.00
_cell.angle_beta   90.00
_cell.angle_gamma   90.00
#
_symmetry.space_group_name_H-M   'P 1'
#
loop_
_entity.id
_entity.type
_entity.pdbx_description
1 polymer ?
#
loop_
_entity_poly.entity_id
_entity_poly.type
_entity_poly.pdbx_seq_one_letter_code
_entity_poly.pdbx_strand_id
1 'polypeptide(L)'
;VENRGILEEVLIFDEIVELSCKTEYALLALLELTNHYSSGEPLQIRQIAAEQNIPDRYLEQLLATLRRGGLVRSQRGAKGGYVLAREPWKISLLEVVNCIEGQDAQTTDTRRDTKTVEGMVIWEVWQEAGQAADAVLQRQTLQDLSDKREARRRLDIMYYI
;
A
#
# COMPACT_ATOMS: atom_id res chain seq x y z
N VAL A 1 4.27 36.42 -4.34
CA VAL A 1 3.70 36.34 -2.97
C VAL A 1 2.54 35.33 -2.92
N GLU A 2 1.91 35.00 -4.05
CA GLU A 2 0.75 34.08 -4.12
C GLU A 2 1.09 32.56 -4.15
N ASN A 3 2.37 32.22 -4.30
CA ASN A 3 2.75 30.78 -4.47
C ASN A 3 3.15 30.07 -3.17
N ARG A 4 3.22 30.78 -2.02
CA ARG A 4 3.58 30.14 -0.74
C ARG A 4 2.41 29.41 -0.09
N GLY A 5 1.18 29.88 -0.25
CA GLY A 5 0.00 29.25 0.33
C GLY A 5 -0.34 27.89 -0.27
N ILE A 6 -0.14 27.72 -1.57
CA ILE A 6 -0.44 26.46 -2.28
C ILE A 6 0.57 25.36 -1.93
N LEU A 7 1.84 25.73 -1.72
CA LEU A 7 2.87 24.74 -1.33
C LEU A 7 2.72 24.30 0.13
N GLU A 8 2.25 25.17 1.03
CA GLU A 8 1.96 24.82 2.41
C GLU A 8 0.69 23.94 2.53
N GLU A 9 -0.34 24.20 1.73
CA GLU A 9 -1.54 23.36 1.68
C GLU A 9 -1.24 21.96 1.12
N VAL A 10 -0.37 21.84 0.12
CA VAL A 10 0.05 20.55 -0.45
C VAL A 10 0.88 19.76 0.57
N LEU A 11 1.76 20.41 1.34
CA LEU A 11 2.55 19.76 2.38
C LEU A 11 1.70 19.26 3.56
N ILE A 12 0.63 19.96 3.92
CA ILE A 12 -0.30 19.52 4.97
C ILE A 12 -1.13 18.32 4.53
N PHE A 13 -1.47 18.23 3.24
CA PHE A 13 -2.18 17.07 2.69
C PHE A 13 -1.32 15.81 2.66
N ASP A 14 0.00 15.93 2.43
CA ASP A 14 0.93 14.80 2.45
C ASP A 14 1.08 14.18 3.87
N GLU A 15 0.91 14.98 4.93
CA GLU A 15 1.00 14.47 6.30
C GLU A 15 -0.26 13.74 6.79
N ILE A 16 -1.43 13.94 6.17
CA ILE A 16 -2.69 13.31 6.62
C ILE A 16 -2.84 11.90 6.06
N VAL A 17 -2.41 11.66 4.82
CA VAL A 17 -2.40 10.33 4.19
C VAL A 17 -1.08 10.15 3.44
N GLU A 18 -0.01 9.94 4.21
CA GLU A 18 1.31 9.69 3.63
C GLU A 18 1.40 8.26 3.11
N LEU A 19 1.74 8.13 1.82
CA LEU A 19 2.15 6.85 1.25
C LEU A 19 3.62 6.63 1.57
N SER A 20 3.92 5.84 2.60
CA SER A 20 5.31 5.51 2.94
C SER A 20 5.98 4.70 1.84
N CYS A 21 7.30 4.83 1.69
CA CYS A 21 8.07 4.00 0.75
C CYS A 21 7.89 2.50 1.00
N LYS A 22 7.71 2.09 2.25
CA LYS A 22 7.43 0.69 2.61
C LYS A 22 6.12 0.21 2.01
N THR A 23 5.05 0.97 2.21
CA THR A 23 3.72 0.65 1.69
C THR A 23 3.70 0.71 0.17
N GLU A 24 4.33 1.70 -0.45
CA GLU A 24 4.46 1.79 -1.90
C GLU A 24 5.15 0.55 -2.49
N TYR A 25 6.31 0.17 -1.97
CA TYR A 25 7.03 -1.02 -2.44
C TYR A 25 6.26 -2.32 -2.18
N ALA A 26 5.55 -2.43 -1.07
CA ALA A 26 4.69 -3.56 -0.80
C ALA A 26 3.56 -3.68 -1.82
N LEU A 27 2.90 -2.57 -2.15
CA LEU A 27 1.85 -2.54 -3.17
C LEU A 27 2.38 -2.85 -4.56
N LEU A 28 3.56 -2.33 -4.94
CA LEU A 28 4.22 -2.66 -6.21
C LEU A 28 4.52 -4.16 -6.32
N ALA A 29 5.06 -4.76 -5.27
CA ALA A 29 5.33 -6.20 -5.22
C ALA A 29 4.03 -7.02 -5.33
N LEU A 30 2.98 -6.63 -4.61
CA LEU A 30 1.69 -7.30 -4.66
C LEU A 30 1.00 -7.16 -6.02
N LEU A 31 1.19 -6.05 -6.73
CA LEU A 31 0.71 -5.89 -8.10
C LEU A 31 1.39 -6.87 -9.07
N GLU A 32 2.69 -7.11 -8.92
CA GLU A 32 3.36 -8.13 -9.73
C GLU A 32 2.82 -9.54 -9.45
N LEU A 33 2.60 -9.87 -8.17
CA LEU A 33 1.97 -11.13 -7.79
C LEU A 33 0.53 -11.24 -8.29
N THR A 34 -0.20 -10.14 -8.35
CA THR A 34 -1.57 -10.09 -8.90
C THR A 34 -1.58 -10.44 -10.38
N ASN A 35 -0.60 -9.96 -11.16
CA ASN A 35 -0.48 -10.28 -12.59
C ASN A 35 -0.31 -11.77 -12.86
N HIS A 36 0.36 -12.47 -11.95
CA HIS A 36 0.66 -13.90 -12.08
C HIS A 36 -0.33 -14.79 -11.32
N TYR A 37 -1.34 -14.20 -10.69
CA TYR A 37 -2.31 -14.95 -9.91
C TYR A 37 -3.04 -16.03 -10.74
N SER A 38 -3.46 -15.68 -11.95
CA SER A 38 -4.20 -16.59 -12.84
C SER A 38 -3.37 -17.78 -13.31
N SER A 39 -2.05 -17.60 -13.52
CA SER A 39 -1.15 -18.67 -13.92
C SER A 39 -0.78 -19.58 -12.75
N GLY A 40 -0.88 -19.09 -11.53
CA GLY A 40 -0.43 -19.78 -10.33
C GLY A 40 1.10 -19.92 -10.22
N GLU A 41 1.84 -19.32 -11.14
CA GLU A 41 3.31 -19.36 -11.14
C GLU A 41 3.89 -18.46 -10.05
N PRO A 42 4.76 -18.98 -9.17
CA PRO A 42 5.42 -18.17 -8.18
C PRO A 42 6.48 -17.27 -8.82
N LEU A 43 6.65 -16.06 -8.28
CA LEU A 43 7.68 -15.12 -8.67
C LEU A 43 8.82 -15.11 -7.64
N GLN A 44 10.04 -15.16 -8.15
CA GLN A 44 11.24 -14.99 -7.31
C GLN A 44 11.43 -13.52 -6.94
N ILE A 45 12.04 -13.28 -5.78
CA ILE A 45 12.34 -11.91 -5.31
C ILE A 45 13.06 -11.10 -6.38
N ARG A 46 14.05 -11.68 -7.05
CA ARG A 46 14.82 -10.99 -8.11
C ARG A 46 13.96 -10.54 -9.29
N GLN A 47 12.94 -11.31 -9.64
CA GLN A 47 12.01 -10.95 -10.72
C GLN A 47 11.17 -9.74 -10.31
N ILE A 48 10.58 -9.78 -9.12
CA ILE A 48 9.78 -8.66 -8.59
C ILE A 48 10.64 -7.41 -8.43
N ALA A 49 11.85 -7.56 -7.87
CA ALA A 49 12.79 -6.46 -7.65
C ALA A 49 13.22 -5.78 -8.96
N ALA A 50 13.50 -6.58 -9.99
CA ALA A 50 13.89 -6.05 -11.31
C ALA A 50 12.75 -5.31 -12.00
N GLU A 51 11.52 -5.86 -11.98
CA GLU A 51 10.35 -5.24 -12.62
C GLU A 51 9.94 -3.92 -11.96
N GLN A 52 10.07 -3.82 -10.64
CA GLN A 52 9.63 -2.66 -9.87
C GLN A 52 10.78 -1.77 -9.37
N ASN A 53 12.04 -2.10 -9.72
CA ASN A 53 13.22 -1.37 -9.28
C ASN A 53 13.30 -1.21 -7.75
N ILE A 54 13.05 -2.30 -7.02
CA ILE A 54 13.09 -2.35 -5.57
C ILE A 54 14.40 -3.05 -5.13
N PRO A 55 15.13 -2.53 -4.13
CA PRO A 55 16.30 -3.23 -3.60
C PRO A 55 15.95 -4.60 -3.02
N ASP A 56 16.68 -5.66 -3.42
CA ASP A 56 16.40 -7.05 -3.06
C ASP A 56 16.23 -7.27 -1.55
N ARG A 57 17.17 -6.77 -0.76
CA ARG A 57 17.13 -6.91 0.71
C ARG A 57 15.91 -6.27 1.36
N TYR A 58 15.50 -5.14 0.81
CA TYR A 58 14.33 -4.43 1.30
C TYR A 58 13.06 -5.18 0.96
N LEU A 59 13.00 -5.70 -0.27
CA LEU A 59 11.89 -6.52 -0.73
C LEU A 59 11.75 -7.83 0.07
N GLU A 60 12.87 -8.48 0.44
CA GLU A 60 12.86 -9.65 1.33
C GLU A 60 12.15 -9.38 2.65
N GLN A 61 12.46 -8.26 3.29
CA GLN A 61 11.84 -7.87 4.56
C GLN A 61 10.33 -7.59 4.39
N LEU A 62 9.95 -6.90 3.32
CA LEU A 62 8.54 -6.60 3.02
C LEU A 62 7.75 -7.88 2.75
N LEU A 63 8.28 -8.79 1.93
CA LEU A 63 7.63 -10.08 1.65
C LEU A 63 7.52 -10.96 2.89
N ALA A 64 8.52 -10.94 3.78
CA ALA A 64 8.44 -11.63 5.06
C ALA A 64 7.32 -11.06 5.94
N THR A 65 7.16 -9.74 5.96
CA THR A 65 6.08 -9.07 6.69
C THR A 65 4.71 -9.41 6.10
N LEU A 66 4.56 -9.31 4.78
CA LEU A 66 3.33 -9.67 4.07
C LEU A 66 2.95 -11.14 4.25
N ARG A 67 3.95 -12.04 4.32
CA ARG A 67 3.72 -13.46 4.61
C ARG A 67 3.21 -13.68 6.03
N ARG A 68 3.79 -13.02 7.02
CA ARG A 68 3.27 -13.08 8.40
C ARG A 68 1.85 -12.53 8.51
N GLY A 69 1.53 -11.51 7.73
CA GLY A 69 0.18 -10.94 7.62
C GLY A 69 -0.81 -11.78 6.81
N GLY A 70 -0.38 -12.90 6.23
CA GLY A 70 -1.26 -13.79 5.47
C GLY A 70 -1.66 -13.28 4.09
N LEU A 71 -0.93 -12.32 3.54
CA LEU A 71 -1.20 -11.74 2.21
C LEU A 71 -0.45 -12.47 1.09
N VAL A 72 0.71 -13.04 1.39
CA VAL A 72 1.50 -13.85 0.46
C VAL A 72 1.91 -15.17 1.07
N ARG A 73 2.22 -16.14 0.21
CA ARG A 73 2.79 -17.43 0.57
C ARG A 73 4.09 -17.63 -0.18
N SER A 74 5.06 -18.31 0.44
CA SER A 74 6.28 -18.76 -0.20
C SER A 74 6.16 -20.21 -0.65
N GLN A 75 6.68 -20.50 -1.83
CA GLN A 75 6.86 -21.87 -2.34
C GLN A 75 8.33 -22.19 -2.44
N ARG A 76 8.72 -23.36 -1.96
CA ARG A 76 10.12 -23.83 -1.96
C ARG A 76 10.43 -24.54 -3.29
N GLY A 77 11.73 -24.62 -3.60
CA GLY A 77 12.28 -25.39 -4.72
C GLY A 77 12.86 -24.50 -5.83
N ALA A 78 13.41 -25.15 -6.88
CA ALA A 78 14.05 -24.46 -8.01
C ALA A 78 13.07 -23.55 -8.79
N LYS A 79 11.79 -23.90 -8.80
CA LYS A 79 10.69 -23.10 -9.37
C LYS A 79 9.85 -22.41 -8.29
N GLY A 80 10.43 -22.22 -7.11
CA GLY A 80 9.78 -21.57 -5.99
C GLY A 80 9.76 -20.04 -6.13
N GLY A 81 9.19 -19.41 -5.13
CA GLY A 81 9.05 -17.96 -5.06
C GLY A 81 7.85 -17.59 -4.20
N TYR A 82 7.21 -16.49 -4.53
CA TYR A 82 6.06 -15.95 -3.80
C TYR A 82 4.82 -15.95 -4.68
N VAL A 83 3.67 -16.21 -4.07
CA VAL A 83 2.34 -16.08 -4.67
C VAL A 83 1.42 -15.34 -3.70
N LEU A 84 0.33 -14.78 -4.19
CA LEU A 84 -0.74 -14.28 -3.32
C LEU A 84 -1.34 -15.42 -2.50
N ALA A 85 -1.60 -15.19 -1.23
CA ALA A 85 -2.23 -16.16 -0.34
C ALA A 85 -3.74 -16.29 -0.58
N ARG A 86 -4.36 -15.24 -1.11
CA ARG A 86 -5.79 -15.14 -1.41
C ARG A 86 -6.00 -14.47 -2.76
N GLU A 87 -7.23 -14.51 -3.21
CA GLU A 87 -7.65 -13.86 -4.45
C GLU A 87 -7.46 -12.33 -4.38
N PRO A 88 -6.92 -11.69 -5.42
CA PRO A 88 -6.60 -10.26 -5.39
C PRO A 88 -7.83 -9.35 -5.20
N TRP A 89 -9.03 -9.78 -5.59
CA TRP A 89 -10.27 -9.05 -5.35
C TRP A 89 -10.78 -9.14 -3.91
N LYS A 90 -10.16 -9.97 -3.07
CA LYS A 90 -10.45 -10.13 -1.64
C LYS A 90 -9.42 -9.49 -0.73
N ILE A 91 -8.38 -8.87 -1.29
CA ILE A 91 -7.34 -8.17 -0.53
C ILE A 91 -7.55 -6.68 -0.72
N SER A 92 -7.98 -5.98 0.35
CA SER A 92 -8.13 -4.53 0.32
C SER A 92 -6.79 -3.82 0.50
N LEU A 93 -6.68 -2.59 -0.02
CA LEU A 93 -5.50 -1.76 0.21
C LEU A 93 -5.33 -1.42 1.69
N LEU A 94 -6.43 -1.31 2.44
CA LEU A 94 -6.37 -1.09 3.89
C LEU A 94 -5.68 -2.25 4.62
N GLU A 95 -5.94 -3.51 4.22
CA GLU A 95 -5.23 -4.67 4.80
C GLU A 95 -3.72 -4.58 4.55
N VAL A 96 -3.31 -4.17 3.35
CA VAL A 96 -1.88 -4.01 3.02
C VAL A 96 -1.25 -2.91 3.87
N VAL A 97 -1.89 -1.75 3.95
CA VAL A 97 -1.42 -0.62 4.78
C VAL A 97 -1.29 -1.06 6.24
N ASN A 98 -2.31 -1.66 6.81
CA ASN A 98 -2.29 -2.12 8.20
C ASN A 98 -1.23 -3.22 8.45
N CYS A 99 -0.99 -4.09 7.47
CA CYS A 99 0.05 -5.12 7.57
C CYS A 99 1.46 -4.51 7.62
N ILE A 100 1.71 -3.47 6.84
CA ILE A 100 3.03 -2.83 6.74
C ILE A 100 3.25 -1.79 7.84
N GLU A 101 2.28 -0.89 8.07
CA GLU A 101 2.41 0.23 9.01
C GLU A 101 2.00 -0.16 10.44
N GLY A 102 1.12 -1.13 10.60
CA GLY A 102 0.60 -1.54 11.90
C GLY A 102 1.64 -2.12 12.86
N GLN A 103 2.79 -2.57 12.36
CA GLN A 103 3.89 -3.04 13.20
C GLN A 103 4.65 -1.89 13.87
N ASP A 104 4.68 -0.72 13.23
CA ASP A 104 5.32 0.48 13.79
C ASP A 104 4.34 1.27 14.68
N ALA A 105 3.04 1.11 14.48
CA ALA A 105 1.99 1.81 15.25
C ALA A 105 1.87 1.35 16.71
N GLN A 106 2.49 0.25 17.11
CA GLN A 106 2.50 -0.21 18.51
C GLN A 106 3.33 0.70 19.45
N THR A 107 4.10 1.64 18.89
CA THR A 107 4.96 2.54 19.69
C THR A 107 4.41 3.95 19.85
N THR A 108 3.33 4.29 19.18
CA THR A 108 2.69 5.60 19.34
C THR A 108 1.24 5.44 19.79
N ASP A 109 1.06 5.06 21.06
CA ASP A 109 -0.20 5.37 21.77
C ASP A 109 -0.24 6.90 21.97
N THR A 110 -0.44 7.62 20.88
CA THR A 110 -0.78 9.04 20.91
C THR A 110 -2.26 9.19 21.29
N ARG A 111 -2.66 8.64 22.43
CA ARG A 111 -3.69 9.27 23.22
C ARG A 111 -3.10 10.59 23.69
N ARG A 112 -3.18 11.59 22.84
CA ARG A 112 -3.08 12.96 23.32
C ARG A 112 -4.19 13.09 24.35
N ASP A 113 -3.77 13.23 25.61
CA ASP A 113 -4.63 13.52 26.73
C ASP A 113 -5.28 14.89 26.45
N THR A 114 -6.37 14.86 25.68
CA THR A 114 -7.10 16.07 25.26
C THR A 114 -7.91 16.55 26.45
N LYS A 115 -7.20 17.29 27.34
CA LYS A 115 -7.77 17.82 28.60
C LYS A 115 -8.69 19.02 28.37
N THR A 116 -8.76 19.54 27.15
CA THR A 116 -9.54 20.74 26.83
C THR A 116 -10.67 20.41 25.87
N VAL A 117 -11.77 21.15 25.93
CA VAL A 117 -12.91 21.00 25.01
C VAL A 117 -12.48 21.24 23.57
N GLU A 118 -11.62 22.23 23.33
CA GLU A 118 -11.06 22.55 22.02
C GLU A 118 -10.23 21.38 21.47
N GLY A 119 -9.41 20.76 22.29
CA GLY A 119 -8.63 19.58 21.91
C GLY A 119 -9.50 18.39 21.55
N MET A 120 -10.61 18.18 22.27
CA MET A 120 -11.58 17.12 21.96
C MET A 120 -12.26 17.35 20.60
N VAL A 121 -12.73 18.54 20.30
CA VAL A 121 -13.38 18.89 19.03
C VAL A 121 -12.42 18.71 17.84
N ILE A 122 -11.17 19.18 17.98
CA ILE A 122 -10.12 18.98 16.97
C ILE A 122 -9.89 17.48 16.73
N TRP A 123 -9.79 16.69 17.80
CA TRP A 123 -9.57 15.27 17.73
C TRP A 123 -10.73 14.53 17.02
N GLU A 124 -11.97 14.90 17.30
CA GLU A 124 -13.16 14.33 16.64
C GLU A 124 -13.10 14.52 15.12
N VAL A 125 -12.78 15.72 14.64
CA VAL A 125 -12.63 16.00 13.20
C VAL A 125 -11.47 15.18 12.60
N TRP A 126 -10.37 15.05 13.33
CA TRP A 126 -9.23 14.26 12.86
C TRP A 126 -9.54 12.77 12.75
N GLN A 127 -10.30 12.25 13.70
CA GLN A 127 -10.80 10.86 13.65
C GLN A 127 -11.74 10.65 12.45
N GLU A 128 -12.62 11.58 12.18
CA GLU A 128 -13.51 11.51 11.02
C GLU A 128 -12.72 11.48 9.69
N ALA A 129 -11.70 12.32 9.55
CA ALA A 129 -10.82 12.33 8.39
C ALA A 129 -10.07 10.99 8.22
N GLY A 130 -9.56 10.42 9.29
CA GLY A 130 -8.92 9.09 9.29
C GLY A 130 -9.89 7.97 8.86
N GLN A 131 -11.10 7.97 9.40
CA GLN A 131 -12.13 7.00 9.04
C GLN A 131 -12.54 7.12 7.55
N ALA A 132 -12.60 8.33 7.01
CA ALA A 132 -12.89 8.55 5.60
C ALA A 132 -11.77 7.99 4.70
N ALA A 133 -10.51 8.19 5.07
CA ALA A 133 -9.37 7.61 4.38
C ALA A 133 -9.39 6.07 4.42
N ASP A 134 -9.61 5.48 5.59
CA ASP A 134 -9.74 4.04 5.77
C ASP A 134 -10.87 3.45 4.92
N ALA A 135 -12.01 4.13 4.84
CA ALA A 135 -13.14 3.71 4.01
C ALA A 135 -12.79 3.67 2.52
N VAL A 136 -11.98 4.62 2.03
CA VAL A 136 -11.50 4.60 0.65
C VAL A 136 -10.59 3.41 0.41
N LEU A 137 -9.60 3.19 1.27
CA LEU A 137 -8.65 2.08 1.16
C LEU A 137 -9.31 0.72 1.33
N GLN A 138 -10.36 0.62 2.16
CA GLN A 138 -11.13 -0.61 2.35
C GLN A 138 -11.91 -1.01 1.10
N ARG A 139 -12.42 -0.05 0.33
CA ARG A 139 -13.18 -0.31 -0.91
C ARG A 139 -12.32 -0.66 -2.11
N GLN A 140 -11.03 -0.31 -2.10
CA GLN A 140 -10.10 -0.59 -3.17
C GLN A 140 -9.37 -1.90 -2.90
N THR A 141 -9.33 -2.79 -3.88
CA THR A 141 -8.64 -4.09 -3.81
C THR A 141 -7.38 -4.09 -4.67
N LEU A 142 -6.54 -5.11 -4.52
CA LEU A 142 -5.41 -5.33 -5.42
C LEU A 142 -5.87 -5.53 -6.87
N GLN A 143 -7.03 -6.15 -7.08
CA GLN A 143 -7.61 -6.30 -8.41
C GLN A 143 -7.99 -4.94 -9.01
N ASP A 144 -8.66 -4.08 -8.25
CA ASP A 144 -9.02 -2.73 -8.70
C ASP A 144 -7.79 -1.90 -9.09
N LEU A 145 -6.71 -2.04 -8.32
CA LEU A 145 -5.45 -1.36 -8.60
C LEU A 145 -4.80 -1.89 -9.89
N SER A 146 -4.84 -3.21 -10.09
CA SER A 146 -4.36 -3.85 -11.32
C SER A 146 -5.18 -3.41 -12.55
N ASP A 147 -6.50 -3.37 -12.43
CA ASP A 147 -7.40 -2.93 -13.49
C ASP A 147 -7.16 -1.47 -13.88
N LYS A 148 -6.97 -0.59 -12.90
CA LYS A 148 -6.60 0.81 -13.13
C LYS A 148 -5.26 0.96 -13.85
N ARG A 149 -4.27 0.14 -13.50
CA ARG A 149 -2.99 0.12 -14.18
C ARG A 149 -3.13 -0.29 -15.65
N GLU A 150 -3.88 -1.35 -15.93
CA GLU A 150 -4.11 -1.81 -17.31
C GLU A 150 -4.87 -0.77 -18.14
N ALA A 151 -5.87 -0.11 -17.57
CA ALA A 151 -6.57 0.98 -18.22
C ALA A 151 -5.64 2.15 -18.58
N ARG A 152 -4.72 2.52 -17.69
CA ARG A 152 -3.71 3.56 -17.95
C ARG A 152 -2.75 3.16 -19.06
N ARG A 153 -2.22 1.94 -19.05
CA ARG A 153 -1.32 1.43 -20.09
C ARG A 153 -1.97 1.43 -21.47
N ARG A 154 -3.26 1.09 -21.57
CA ARG A 154 -4.00 1.15 -22.85
C ARG A 154 -4.14 2.56 -23.39
N LEU A 155 -4.39 3.54 -22.52
CA LEU A 155 -4.46 4.94 -22.91
C LEU A 155 -3.11 5.44 -23.42
N ASP A 156 -2.00 5.13 -22.75
CA ASP A 156 -0.66 5.53 -23.17
C ASP A 156 -0.33 4.97 -24.57
N ILE A 157 -0.67 3.73 -24.85
CA ILE A 157 -0.47 3.12 -26.18
C ILE A 157 -1.29 3.87 -27.24
N MET A 158 -2.50 4.29 -26.94
CA MET A 158 -3.35 5.02 -27.90
C MET A 158 -2.81 6.43 -28.23
N TYR A 159 -2.08 7.06 -27.34
CA TYR A 159 -1.48 8.39 -27.58
C TYR A 159 -0.17 8.33 -28.38
N TYR A 160 0.50 7.18 -28.46
CA TYR A 160 1.75 7.00 -29.20
C TYR A 160 1.58 6.37 -30.60
N ILE A 161 0.36 6.10 -31.01
CA ILE A 161 0.01 5.64 -32.36
C ILE A 161 -0.53 6.84 -33.16
#